data_4920094d2c096df2327e5966734660ac
#
_entry.id   4920094d2c096df2327e5966734660ac
#
_cell.length_a   1.000
_cell.length_b   1.000
_cell.length_c   1.000
_cell.angle_alpha   90.00
_cell.angle_beta   90.00
_cell.angle_gamma   90.00
#
_symmetry.space_group_name_H-M   'P 1'
#
loop_
_entity.id
_entity.type
_entity.pdbx_description
1 polymer ?
#
loop_
_entity_poly.entity_id
_entity_poly.type
_entity_poly.pdbx_seq_one_letter_code
_entity_poly.pdbx_strand_id
1 'polypeptide(L)'
;MKQKLNKLEKYWVMYDVGNSAFALLVSTIIPIYFKNMAAGNGISASDSTAYLSYAISISTLIVAILGPVLGTVADGKNRKKPLFTLFMLIGVLGCAALALPKSAILFLVVFVITKVGFSGSLIFYDSMLVDVTTDERMDDVSSQGYAWGYIGSCVPFVVSLALIFGADYIGISGTVATAGAFIINALWWAVVTIPLLKNYKQNYYMETKTNGVKETVKRLGTVCGEIRNDKKVFLFLVAFFFYIDGVYTIIEMATSYGKDVGISDTSLLLALLLTQIVAFPCAIVFGKLAQKFETARLIAVCIGAYFLVAVYALWLDAAWKFWVMATFVGVFQGAIQALSRSYFAKIIPKEKSSEYFGIFDIFGKGASFMGTMLMGISTQIFHTSKAGVIVIASMFVIGFVIFKIQSQTMQRGEKRSLAVSRTWDEFEAETENDYDDYDYGYENDYEIGDMDFAEERF
;
A
#
# COMPACT_ATOMS: atom_id res chain seq x y z
N MET A 1 -23.38 -15.75 -0.34
CA MET A 1 -22.87 -16.25 0.98
C MET A 1 -21.72 -15.36 1.44
N LYS A 2 -21.67 -14.93 2.72
CA LYS A 2 -20.52 -14.22 3.27
C LYS A 2 -19.32 -15.17 3.32
N GLN A 3 -18.43 -15.12 2.36
CA GLN A 3 -17.16 -15.86 2.47
C GLN A 3 -16.31 -15.22 3.58
N LYS A 4 -16.13 -15.97 4.67
CA LYS A 4 -15.22 -15.55 5.76
C LYS A 4 -13.77 -15.59 5.25
N LEU A 5 -12.92 -14.71 5.76
CA LEU A 5 -11.48 -14.80 5.51
C LEU A 5 -10.95 -16.19 5.91
N ASN A 6 -10.13 -16.79 5.05
CA ASN A 6 -9.38 -17.99 5.39
C ASN A 6 -8.29 -17.69 6.44
N LYS A 7 -7.62 -18.71 6.95
CA LYS A 7 -6.61 -18.53 8.01
C LYS A 7 -5.43 -17.68 7.56
N LEU A 8 -4.95 -17.87 6.34
CA LEU A 8 -3.80 -17.14 5.81
C LEU A 8 -4.14 -15.68 5.53
N GLU A 9 -5.32 -15.42 4.95
CA GLU A 9 -5.86 -14.07 4.75
C GLU A 9 -5.97 -13.31 6.09
N LYS A 10 -6.48 -13.97 7.15
CA LYS A 10 -6.52 -13.37 8.48
C LYS A 10 -5.15 -13.01 9.02
N TYR A 11 -4.16 -13.88 8.83
CA TYR A 11 -2.80 -13.64 9.30
C TYR A 11 -2.13 -12.49 8.53
N TRP A 12 -2.44 -12.35 7.24
CA TRP A 12 -2.00 -11.23 6.43
C TRP A 12 -2.65 -9.92 6.90
N VAL A 13 -3.95 -9.89 7.14
CA VAL A 13 -4.68 -8.75 7.72
C VAL A 13 -4.13 -8.36 9.10
N MET A 14 -3.76 -9.31 9.94
CA MET A 14 -3.17 -9.03 11.26
C MET A 14 -1.86 -8.25 11.17
N TYR A 15 -1.09 -8.41 10.09
CA TYR A 15 0.10 -7.60 9.92
C TYR A 15 -0.22 -6.11 9.77
N ASP A 16 -1.29 -5.75 9.04
CA ASP A 16 -1.75 -4.35 8.96
C ASP A 16 -2.16 -3.80 10.33
N VAL A 17 -2.81 -4.62 11.18
CA VAL A 17 -3.09 -4.26 12.58
C VAL A 17 -1.82 -3.92 13.36
N GLY A 18 -0.74 -4.68 13.12
CA GLY A 18 0.54 -4.48 13.80
C GLY A 18 1.28 -3.24 13.33
N ASN A 19 1.52 -3.14 12.03
CA ASN A 19 2.34 -2.06 11.46
C ASN A 19 1.67 -0.68 11.51
N SER A 20 0.33 -0.61 11.44
CA SER A 20 -0.41 0.64 11.53
C SER A 20 -0.24 1.34 12.88
N ALA A 21 0.09 0.61 13.94
CA ALA A 21 0.45 1.20 15.24
C ALA A 21 1.69 2.09 15.13
N PHE A 22 2.73 1.66 14.42
CA PHE A 22 3.91 2.49 14.17
C PHE A 22 3.59 3.68 13.25
N ALA A 23 2.77 3.49 12.23
CA ALA A 23 2.33 4.60 11.38
C ALA A 23 1.63 5.71 12.19
N LEU A 24 0.78 5.31 13.16
CA LEU A 24 0.12 6.26 14.04
C LEU A 24 1.09 6.96 15.01
N LEU A 25 2.13 6.27 15.51
CA LEU A 25 3.19 6.89 16.30
C LEU A 25 3.95 7.97 15.51
N VAL A 26 4.28 7.69 14.25
CA VAL A 26 5.01 8.60 13.36
C VAL A 26 4.24 9.90 13.14
N SER A 27 2.92 9.82 13.04
CA SER A 27 2.07 10.99 12.79
C SER A 27 1.67 11.75 14.06
N THR A 28 1.90 11.18 15.27
CA THR A 28 1.36 11.73 16.52
C THR A 28 2.44 11.91 17.60
N ILE A 29 2.87 10.84 18.25
CA ILE A 29 3.74 10.87 19.44
C ILE A 29 5.18 11.24 19.08
N ILE A 30 5.74 10.68 18.00
CA ILE A 30 7.14 10.91 17.60
C ILE A 30 7.46 12.39 17.34
N PRO A 31 6.65 13.17 16.59
CA PRO A 31 6.93 14.58 16.38
C PRO A 31 6.95 15.40 17.68
N ILE A 32 6.02 15.13 18.59
CA ILE A 32 5.92 15.82 19.87
C ILE A 32 7.13 15.49 20.75
N TYR A 33 7.45 14.21 20.90
CA TYR A 33 8.58 13.75 21.69
C TYR A 33 9.91 14.28 21.16
N PHE A 34 10.11 14.22 19.84
CA PHE A 34 11.32 14.74 19.21
C PHE A 34 11.48 16.25 19.42
N LYS A 35 10.42 17.04 19.24
CA LYS A 35 10.48 18.50 19.48
C LYS A 35 10.85 18.85 20.92
N ASN A 36 10.30 18.13 21.90
CA ASN A 36 10.63 18.31 23.30
C ASN A 36 12.09 17.95 23.58
N MET A 37 12.58 16.84 23.03
CA MET A 37 13.99 16.44 23.14
C MET A 37 14.93 17.46 22.46
N ALA A 38 14.57 17.91 21.27
CA ALA A 38 15.33 18.91 20.51
C ALA A 38 15.47 20.25 21.29
N ALA A 39 14.37 20.72 21.90
CA ALA A 39 14.38 21.88 22.74
C ALA A 39 15.31 21.71 23.97
N GLY A 40 15.28 20.55 24.62
CA GLY A 40 16.20 20.20 25.71
C GLY A 40 17.66 20.09 25.27
N ASN A 41 17.93 19.88 23.99
CA ASN A 41 19.28 19.88 23.39
C ASN A 41 19.68 21.26 22.79
N GLY A 42 18.89 22.32 23.01
CA GLY A 42 19.18 23.67 22.51
C GLY A 42 18.88 23.88 21.01
N ILE A 43 18.13 22.97 20.36
CA ILE A 43 17.71 23.07 18.95
C ILE A 43 16.45 23.92 18.89
N SER A 44 16.40 24.89 17.95
CA SER A 44 15.23 25.76 17.77
C SER A 44 14.00 24.95 17.30
N ALA A 45 12.79 25.47 17.54
CA ALA A 45 11.56 24.84 17.09
C ALA A 45 11.51 24.72 15.55
N SER A 46 12.02 25.69 14.82
CA SER A 46 12.15 25.68 13.35
C SER A 46 13.10 24.59 12.89
N ASP A 47 14.31 24.52 13.47
CA ASP A 47 15.32 23.54 13.10
C ASP A 47 14.86 22.10 13.44
N SER A 48 14.16 21.92 14.56
CA SER A 48 13.61 20.61 14.93
C SER A 48 12.60 20.10 13.90
N THR A 49 11.74 20.98 13.38
CA THR A 49 10.80 20.62 12.32
C THR A 49 11.53 20.26 11.03
N ALA A 50 12.56 21.04 10.66
CA ALA A 50 13.38 20.77 9.48
C ALA A 50 14.12 19.43 9.59
N TYR A 51 14.76 19.15 10.74
CA TYR A 51 15.51 17.91 10.95
C TYR A 51 14.62 16.67 10.92
N LEU A 52 13.41 16.73 11.49
CA LEU A 52 12.44 15.63 11.39
C LEU A 52 12.01 15.40 9.93
N SER A 53 11.74 16.48 9.20
CA SER A 53 11.39 16.40 7.77
C SER A 53 12.52 15.81 6.94
N TYR A 54 13.78 16.19 7.20
CA TYR A 54 14.94 15.58 6.54
C TYR A 54 15.06 14.09 6.85
N ALA A 55 14.84 13.68 8.10
CA ALA A 55 14.88 12.27 8.50
C ALA A 55 13.80 11.45 7.77
N ILE A 56 12.58 11.99 7.65
CA ILE A 56 11.50 11.37 6.86
C ILE A 56 11.89 11.27 5.40
N SER A 57 12.41 12.33 4.80
CA SER A 57 12.82 12.36 3.39
C SER A 57 13.97 11.40 3.10
N ILE A 58 14.98 11.34 3.95
CA ILE A 58 16.12 10.41 3.83
C ILE A 58 15.63 8.97 3.90
N SER A 59 14.75 8.63 4.85
CA SER A 59 14.20 7.28 4.95
C SER A 59 13.40 6.89 3.71
N THR A 60 12.63 7.81 3.15
CA THR A 60 11.85 7.62 1.92
C THR A 60 12.77 7.39 0.73
N LEU A 61 13.83 8.20 0.58
CA LEU A 61 14.81 8.06 -0.49
C LEU A 61 15.56 6.71 -0.43
N ILE A 62 15.98 6.30 0.77
CA ILE A 62 16.63 4.99 0.97
C ILE A 62 15.71 3.86 0.50
N VAL A 63 14.44 3.89 0.91
CA VAL A 63 13.46 2.85 0.52
C VAL A 63 13.13 2.92 -0.96
N ALA A 64 13.03 4.10 -1.54
CA ALA A 64 12.79 4.27 -2.98
C ALA A 64 13.91 3.66 -3.84
N ILE A 65 15.16 3.72 -3.37
CA ILE A 65 16.30 3.09 -4.05
C ILE A 65 16.34 1.58 -3.78
N LEU A 66 16.16 1.18 -2.52
CA LEU A 66 16.29 -0.22 -2.11
C LEU A 66 15.08 -1.08 -2.52
N GLY A 67 13.88 -0.50 -2.54
CA GLY A 67 12.63 -1.22 -2.76
C GLY A 67 12.61 -2.06 -4.03
N PRO A 68 12.82 -1.48 -5.22
CA PRO A 68 12.85 -2.24 -6.47
C PRO A 68 14.00 -3.24 -6.54
N VAL A 69 15.18 -2.87 -6.01
CA VAL A 69 16.37 -3.76 -5.97
C VAL A 69 16.08 -5.00 -5.13
N LEU A 70 15.57 -4.79 -3.93
CA LEU A 70 15.25 -5.87 -3.01
C LEU A 70 13.99 -6.63 -3.42
N GLY A 71 13.05 -5.96 -4.09
CA GLY A 71 11.89 -6.58 -4.72
C GLY A 71 12.29 -7.64 -5.74
N THR A 72 13.24 -7.31 -6.63
CA THR A 72 13.82 -8.25 -7.59
C THR A 72 14.43 -9.46 -6.90
N VAL A 73 15.14 -9.27 -5.77
CA VAL A 73 15.69 -10.37 -4.99
C VAL A 73 14.60 -11.20 -4.32
N ALA A 74 13.54 -10.55 -3.83
CA ALA A 74 12.43 -11.19 -3.13
C ALA A 74 11.58 -12.09 -4.05
N ASP A 75 11.51 -11.78 -5.33
CA ASP A 75 10.80 -12.61 -6.32
C ASP A 75 11.51 -13.93 -6.63
N GLY A 76 12.75 -14.14 -6.16
CA GLY A 76 13.39 -15.45 -6.16
C GLY A 76 12.72 -16.43 -5.19
N LYS A 77 12.81 -17.73 -5.50
CA LYS A 77 12.20 -18.81 -4.72
C LYS A 77 12.55 -18.74 -3.23
N ASN A 78 11.54 -18.69 -2.37
CA ASN A 78 11.65 -18.64 -0.89
C ASN A 78 12.43 -17.43 -0.35
N ARG A 79 12.57 -16.33 -1.09
CA ARG A 79 13.33 -15.14 -0.65
C ARG A 79 12.45 -14.02 -0.09
N LYS A 80 11.16 -13.96 -0.45
CA LYS A 80 10.22 -12.90 -0.01
C LYS A 80 10.06 -12.90 1.51
N LYS A 81 9.81 -14.04 2.14
CA LYS A 81 9.63 -14.17 3.58
C LYS A 81 10.87 -13.75 4.41
N PRO A 82 12.11 -14.19 4.11
CA PRO A 82 13.30 -13.75 4.83
C PRO A 82 13.51 -12.23 4.76
N LEU A 83 13.31 -11.61 3.57
CA LEU A 83 13.46 -10.17 3.41
C LEU A 83 12.37 -9.41 4.17
N PHE A 84 11.12 -9.84 4.08
CA PHE A 84 10.04 -9.31 4.90
C PHE A 84 10.38 -9.36 6.38
N THR A 85 10.84 -10.53 6.87
CA THR A 85 11.21 -10.71 8.28
C THR A 85 12.34 -9.79 8.71
N LEU A 86 13.38 -9.64 7.87
CA LEU A 86 14.50 -8.74 8.14
C LEU A 86 14.04 -7.30 8.31
N PHE A 87 13.30 -6.76 7.34
CA PHE A 87 12.83 -5.37 7.39
C PHE A 87 11.82 -5.15 8.53
N MET A 88 10.93 -6.11 8.78
CA MET A 88 10.01 -6.08 9.91
C MET A 88 10.77 -6.05 11.25
N LEU A 89 11.81 -6.88 11.41
CA LEU A 89 12.64 -6.89 12.63
C LEU A 89 13.40 -5.56 12.79
N ILE A 90 13.96 -4.99 11.72
CA ILE A 90 14.59 -3.66 11.76
C ILE A 90 13.57 -2.62 12.24
N GLY A 91 12.33 -2.66 11.73
CA GLY A 91 11.25 -1.77 12.15
C GLY A 91 10.87 -1.95 13.62
N VAL A 92 10.62 -3.19 14.05
CA VAL A 92 10.20 -3.51 15.42
C VAL A 92 11.29 -3.18 16.44
N LEU A 93 12.53 -3.66 16.21
CA LEU A 93 13.66 -3.40 17.11
C LEU A 93 14.04 -1.91 17.12
N GLY A 94 13.97 -1.25 15.95
CA GLY A 94 14.15 0.17 15.84
C GLY A 94 13.08 0.96 16.62
N CYS A 95 11.80 0.56 16.55
CA CYS A 95 10.72 1.18 17.31
C CYS A 95 10.97 1.08 18.82
N ALA A 96 11.38 -0.08 19.33
CA ALA A 96 11.77 -0.24 20.72
C ALA A 96 13.03 0.58 21.06
N ALA A 97 14.00 0.64 20.15
CA ALA A 97 15.24 1.38 20.33
C ALA A 97 15.05 2.91 20.34
N LEU A 98 13.93 3.46 19.85
CA LEU A 98 13.58 4.89 20.00
C LEU A 98 13.46 5.33 21.47
N ALA A 99 13.29 4.40 22.39
CA ALA A 99 13.28 4.65 23.82
C ALA A 99 14.65 4.98 24.41
N LEU A 100 15.77 4.68 23.71
CA LEU A 100 17.13 4.75 24.28
C LEU A 100 17.86 6.10 24.08
N PRO A 101 17.70 6.83 22.95
CA PRO A 101 18.47 8.05 22.69
C PRO A 101 18.17 9.17 23.68
N LYS A 102 19.24 9.82 24.16
CA LYS A 102 19.16 11.07 24.93
C LYS A 102 19.51 12.31 24.08
N SER A 103 20.07 12.09 22.88
CA SER A 103 20.40 13.12 21.91
C SER A 103 19.39 13.16 20.79
N ALA A 104 18.96 14.35 20.40
CA ALA A 104 18.03 14.57 19.30
C ALA A 104 18.56 13.99 17.96
N ILE A 105 19.86 14.16 17.68
CA ILE A 105 20.47 13.63 16.45
C ILE A 105 20.48 12.10 16.45
N LEU A 106 20.88 11.47 17.57
CA LEU A 106 20.85 10.00 17.68
C LEU A 106 19.43 9.45 17.54
N PHE A 107 18.43 10.15 18.11
CA PHE A 107 17.02 9.80 17.93
C PHE A 107 16.63 9.77 16.45
N LEU A 108 17.01 10.80 15.68
CA LEU A 108 16.72 10.85 14.24
C LEU A 108 17.41 9.73 13.46
N VAL A 109 18.63 9.36 13.80
CA VAL A 109 19.33 8.23 13.17
C VAL A 109 18.57 6.93 13.41
N VAL A 110 18.19 6.65 14.66
CA VAL A 110 17.38 5.47 15.02
C VAL A 110 16.02 5.52 14.31
N PHE A 111 15.39 6.71 14.24
CA PHE A 111 14.11 6.91 13.55
C PHE A 111 14.21 6.60 12.04
N VAL A 112 15.26 7.08 11.35
CA VAL A 112 15.49 6.77 9.93
C VAL A 112 15.60 5.26 9.71
N ILE A 113 16.42 4.56 10.52
CA ILE A 113 16.57 3.11 10.43
C ILE A 113 15.23 2.40 10.65
N THR A 114 14.49 2.81 11.68
CA THR A 114 13.16 2.25 12.00
C THR A 114 12.19 2.45 10.84
N LYS A 115 12.13 3.67 10.28
CA LYS A 115 11.24 4.00 9.18
C LYS A 115 11.61 3.28 7.89
N VAL A 116 12.91 3.06 7.63
CA VAL A 116 13.38 2.21 6.52
C VAL A 116 12.92 0.76 6.72
N GLY A 117 13.05 0.22 7.93
CA GLY A 117 12.53 -1.11 8.29
C GLY A 117 11.02 -1.23 8.07
N PHE A 118 10.26 -0.27 8.59
CA PHE A 118 8.80 -0.20 8.41
C PHE A 118 8.41 -0.15 6.94
N SER A 119 8.92 0.83 6.19
CA SER A 119 8.56 1.04 4.80
C SER A 119 9.02 -0.10 3.88
N GLY A 120 10.22 -0.65 4.12
CA GLY A 120 10.72 -1.79 3.38
C GLY A 120 9.89 -3.06 3.63
N SER A 121 9.42 -3.29 4.86
CA SER A 121 8.55 -4.43 5.17
C SER A 121 7.21 -4.35 4.43
N LEU A 122 6.66 -3.14 4.22
CA LEU A 122 5.40 -2.96 3.48
C LEU A 122 5.50 -3.37 2.02
N ILE A 123 6.63 -3.14 1.34
CA ILE A 123 6.83 -3.57 -0.05
C ILE A 123 6.63 -5.08 -0.19
N PHE A 124 7.26 -5.84 0.71
CA PHE A 124 7.13 -7.30 0.68
C PHE A 124 5.75 -7.76 1.15
N TYR A 125 5.19 -7.12 2.18
CA TYR A 125 3.85 -7.39 2.67
C TYR A 125 2.79 -7.18 1.59
N ASP A 126 2.82 -6.06 0.88
CA ASP A 126 1.88 -5.77 -0.20
C ASP A 126 2.03 -6.77 -1.35
N SER A 127 3.26 -7.15 -1.69
CA SER A 127 3.53 -8.18 -2.70
C SER A 127 3.11 -9.59 -2.30
N MET A 128 2.94 -9.89 -0.99
CA MET A 128 2.41 -11.17 -0.51
C MET A 128 0.92 -11.34 -0.82
N LEU A 129 0.19 -10.27 -1.16
CA LEU A 129 -1.24 -10.32 -1.42
C LEU A 129 -1.58 -11.35 -2.52
N VAL A 130 -0.75 -11.45 -3.58
CA VAL A 130 -0.92 -12.43 -4.66
C VAL A 130 -0.73 -13.88 -4.20
N ASP A 131 0.07 -14.11 -3.15
CA ASP A 131 0.33 -15.45 -2.58
C ASP A 131 -0.76 -15.88 -1.57
N VAL A 132 -1.42 -14.90 -0.94
CA VAL A 132 -2.31 -15.10 0.20
C VAL A 132 -3.74 -15.37 -0.21
N THR A 133 -4.18 -14.81 -1.34
CA THR A 133 -5.57 -14.87 -1.80
C THR A 133 -5.68 -14.97 -3.31
N THR A 134 -6.90 -15.19 -3.82
CA THR A 134 -7.21 -15.24 -5.26
C THR A 134 -7.65 -13.86 -5.78
N ASP A 135 -7.61 -13.68 -7.10
CA ASP A 135 -7.95 -12.40 -7.74
C ASP A 135 -9.37 -11.92 -7.41
N GLU A 136 -10.34 -12.87 -7.28
CA GLU A 136 -11.74 -12.55 -6.94
C GLU A 136 -11.91 -12.02 -5.52
N ARG A 137 -11.00 -12.39 -4.61
CA ARG A 137 -11.05 -12.03 -3.19
C ARG A 137 -10.10 -10.89 -2.82
N MET A 138 -9.22 -10.51 -3.72
CA MET A 138 -8.10 -9.61 -3.47
C MET A 138 -8.58 -8.23 -2.95
N ASP A 139 -9.67 -7.71 -3.49
CA ASP A 139 -10.26 -6.43 -3.05
C ASP A 139 -10.81 -6.51 -1.62
N ASP A 140 -11.51 -7.60 -1.27
CA ASP A 140 -12.05 -7.80 0.07
C ASP A 140 -10.92 -7.95 1.11
N VAL A 141 -9.94 -8.80 0.80
CA VAL A 141 -8.79 -9.05 1.70
C VAL A 141 -7.96 -7.78 1.90
N SER A 142 -7.66 -7.04 0.82
CA SER A 142 -6.94 -5.76 0.89
C SER A 142 -7.71 -4.72 1.70
N SER A 143 -9.02 -4.61 1.49
CA SER A 143 -9.88 -3.67 2.22
C SER A 143 -9.98 -4.02 3.70
N GLN A 144 -10.02 -5.31 4.06
CA GLN A 144 -10.00 -5.73 5.45
C GLN A 144 -8.65 -5.47 6.11
N GLY A 145 -7.51 -5.57 5.39
CA GLY A 145 -6.20 -5.17 5.89
C GLY A 145 -6.22 -3.73 6.38
N TYR A 146 -6.59 -2.79 5.53
CA TYR A 146 -6.70 -1.38 5.90
C TYR A 146 -7.72 -1.13 7.02
N ALA A 147 -8.92 -1.73 6.92
CA ALA A 147 -9.96 -1.58 7.94
C ALA A 147 -9.46 -1.98 9.32
N TRP A 148 -8.98 -3.21 9.46
CA TRP A 148 -8.46 -3.71 10.74
C TRP A 148 -7.19 -2.99 11.18
N GLY A 149 -6.37 -2.49 10.25
CA GLY A 149 -5.23 -1.62 10.53
C GLY A 149 -5.66 -0.34 11.24
N TYR A 150 -6.69 0.36 10.74
CA TYR A 150 -7.19 1.59 11.35
C TYR A 150 -7.67 1.39 12.78
N ILE A 151 -8.55 0.42 13.02
CA ILE A 151 -9.09 0.22 14.36
C ILE A 151 -8.09 -0.48 15.29
N GLY A 152 -7.28 -1.39 14.75
CA GLY A 152 -6.30 -2.14 15.51
C GLY A 152 -5.14 -1.29 16.03
N SER A 153 -4.73 -0.27 15.28
CA SER A 153 -3.72 0.70 15.73
C SER A 153 -4.19 1.59 16.89
N CYS A 154 -5.50 1.79 17.03
CA CYS A 154 -6.04 2.57 18.13
C CYS A 154 -5.79 1.89 19.49
N VAL A 155 -5.70 0.56 19.56
CA VAL A 155 -5.50 -0.16 20.83
C VAL A 155 -4.16 0.20 21.49
N PRO A 156 -2.99 -0.05 20.88
CA PRO A 156 -1.71 0.32 21.47
C PRO A 156 -1.55 1.84 21.60
N PHE A 157 -2.20 2.62 20.74
CA PHE A 157 -2.18 4.09 20.82
C PHE A 157 -2.89 4.60 22.07
N VAL A 158 -4.12 4.14 22.37
CA VAL A 158 -4.86 4.51 23.59
C VAL A 158 -4.09 4.09 24.84
N VAL A 159 -3.51 2.88 24.85
CA VAL A 159 -2.66 2.41 25.96
C VAL A 159 -1.45 3.32 26.14
N SER A 160 -0.80 3.73 25.04
CA SER A 160 0.34 4.67 25.05
C SER A 160 -0.05 6.04 25.60
N LEU A 161 -1.20 6.59 25.18
CA LEU A 161 -1.70 7.86 25.70
C LEU A 161 -2.06 7.76 27.19
N ALA A 162 -2.72 6.68 27.61
CA ALA A 162 -3.02 6.46 29.03
C ALA A 162 -1.75 6.41 29.89
N LEU A 163 -0.68 5.78 29.37
CA LEU A 163 0.61 5.74 30.05
C LEU A 163 1.26 7.15 30.11
N ILE A 164 1.22 7.91 29.02
CA ILE A 164 1.84 9.26 28.95
C ILE A 164 1.09 10.25 29.85
N PHE A 165 -0.25 10.29 29.77
CA PHE A 165 -1.06 11.20 30.59
C PHE A 165 -1.17 10.76 32.05
N GLY A 166 -1.04 9.45 32.31
CA GLY A 166 -1.02 8.87 33.64
C GLY A 166 0.36 8.92 34.32
N ALA A 167 1.42 9.42 33.65
CA ALA A 167 2.78 9.35 34.13
C ALA A 167 2.97 9.95 35.53
N ASP A 168 2.39 11.12 35.79
CA ASP A 168 2.49 11.82 37.07
C ASP A 168 1.79 11.03 38.20
N TYR A 169 0.66 10.36 37.91
CA TYR A 169 -0.08 9.54 38.90
C TYR A 169 0.69 8.29 39.33
N ILE A 170 1.52 7.74 38.43
CA ILE A 170 2.32 6.54 38.72
C ILE A 170 3.77 6.88 39.08
N GLY A 171 4.11 8.19 39.19
CA GLY A 171 5.41 8.67 39.66
C GLY A 171 6.57 8.45 38.65
N ILE A 172 6.30 8.40 37.36
CA ILE A 172 7.33 8.30 36.31
C ILE A 172 7.41 9.60 35.51
N SER A 173 8.59 9.89 34.93
CA SER A 173 8.71 11.05 34.05
C SER A 173 8.00 10.84 32.71
N GLY A 174 7.51 11.92 32.10
CA GLY A 174 6.91 11.88 30.77
C GLY A 174 7.83 11.27 29.70
N THR A 175 9.15 11.43 29.83
CA THR A 175 10.14 10.81 28.97
C THR A 175 10.13 9.28 29.11
N VAL A 176 10.08 8.75 30.33
CA VAL A 176 9.99 7.29 30.60
C VAL A 176 8.66 6.75 30.11
N ALA A 177 7.55 7.48 30.30
CA ALA A 177 6.25 7.09 29.81
C ALA A 177 6.22 7.01 28.28
N THR A 178 6.82 7.97 27.58
CA THR A 178 6.90 7.95 26.11
C THR A 178 7.83 6.84 25.62
N ALA A 179 8.94 6.56 26.31
CA ALA A 179 9.78 5.38 26.02
C ALA A 179 8.98 4.08 26.16
N GLY A 180 8.14 3.97 27.21
CA GLY A 180 7.18 2.86 27.37
C GLY A 180 6.21 2.76 26.20
N ALA A 181 5.71 3.87 25.67
CA ALA A 181 4.84 3.87 24.49
C ALA A 181 5.53 3.27 23.26
N PHE A 182 6.80 3.58 23.00
CA PHE A 182 7.55 2.96 21.89
C PHE A 182 7.68 1.44 22.06
N ILE A 183 7.94 0.97 23.28
CA ILE A 183 8.04 -0.48 23.58
C ILE A 183 6.69 -1.16 23.42
N ILE A 184 5.58 -0.57 23.89
CA ILE A 184 4.22 -1.11 23.74
C ILE A 184 3.89 -1.31 22.26
N ASN A 185 4.16 -0.31 21.41
CA ASN A 185 3.88 -0.40 19.99
C ASN A 185 4.79 -1.41 19.28
N ALA A 186 6.06 -1.48 19.64
CA ALA A 186 6.99 -2.48 19.11
C ALA A 186 6.55 -3.91 19.46
N LEU A 187 6.16 -4.17 20.71
CA LEU A 187 5.64 -5.47 21.16
C LEU A 187 4.32 -5.81 20.45
N TRP A 188 3.42 -4.85 20.33
CA TRP A 188 2.16 -5.04 19.59
C TRP A 188 2.44 -5.49 18.15
N TRP A 189 3.27 -4.73 17.43
CA TRP A 189 3.64 -5.05 16.05
C TRP A 189 4.30 -6.43 15.95
N ALA A 190 5.26 -6.74 16.81
CA ALA A 190 5.93 -8.05 16.84
C ALA A 190 4.94 -9.20 17.04
N VAL A 191 4.09 -9.12 18.08
CA VAL A 191 3.20 -10.22 18.49
C VAL A 191 2.16 -10.52 17.41
N VAL A 192 1.51 -9.49 16.86
CA VAL A 192 0.46 -9.70 15.85
C VAL A 192 1.01 -10.14 14.49
N THR A 193 2.33 -9.97 14.24
CA THR A 193 3.00 -10.45 13.02
C THR A 193 3.35 -11.95 13.07
N ILE A 194 3.52 -12.55 14.27
CA ILE A 194 3.94 -13.93 14.42
C ILE A 194 3.10 -14.93 13.60
N PRO A 195 1.75 -14.86 13.56
CA PRO A 195 0.95 -15.80 12.78
C PRO A 195 1.28 -15.78 11.29
N LEU A 196 1.50 -14.59 10.69
CA LEU A 196 1.90 -14.47 9.30
C LEU A 196 3.29 -15.09 9.07
N LEU A 197 4.26 -14.78 9.91
CA LEU A 197 5.62 -15.33 9.82
C LEU A 197 5.63 -16.86 9.88
N LYS A 198 4.78 -17.47 10.70
CA LYS A 198 4.72 -18.94 10.83
C LYS A 198 4.08 -19.62 9.63
N ASN A 199 3.05 -19.01 9.03
CA ASN A 199 2.18 -19.70 8.09
C ASN A 199 2.36 -19.26 6.62
N TYR A 200 3.01 -18.10 6.34
CA TYR A 200 3.20 -17.63 4.98
C TYR A 200 4.18 -18.55 4.20
N LYS A 201 3.76 -18.86 2.97
CA LYS A 201 4.57 -19.53 1.95
C LYS A 201 4.48 -18.73 0.66
N GLN A 202 5.60 -18.57 -0.02
CA GLN A 202 5.67 -17.92 -1.33
C GLN A 202 5.22 -18.92 -2.39
N ASN A 203 4.11 -18.63 -3.09
CA ASN A 203 3.55 -19.45 -4.14
C ASN A 203 4.04 -19.04 -5.53
N TYR A 204 4.19 -17.73 -5.74
CA TYR A 204 4.65 -17.16 -7.01
C TYR A 204 6.08 -16.66 -6.87
N TYR A 205 6.98 -17.13 -7.75
CA TYR A 205 8.41 -16.81 -7.74
C TYR A 205 9.03 -17.00 -9.11
N MET A 206 10.18 -16.36 -9.30
CA MET A 206 11.03 -16.54 -10.47
C MET A 206 12.06 -17.64 -10.22
N GLU A 207 12.23 -18.54 -11.17
CA GLU A 207 13.25 -19.60 -11.06
C GLU A 207 14.68 -19.12 -11.33
N THR A 208 14.83 -17.99 -12.01
CA THR A 208 16.12 -17.38 -12.35
C THR A 208 16.84 -16.89 -11.09
N LYS A 209 18.02 -17.44 -10.82
CA LYS A 209 18.93 -16.96 -9.78
C LYS A 209 19.59 -15.66 -10.23
N THR A 210 19.16 -14.53 -9.71
CA THR A 210 19.93 -13.28 -9.80
C THR A 210 21.13 -13.38 -8.87
N ASN A 211 22.31 -13.57 -9.43
CA ASN A 211 23.56 -13.70 -8.67
C ASN A 211 24.38 -12.40 -8.83
N GLY A 212 24.07 -11.37 -8.00
CA GLY A 212 24.89 -10.18 -7.88
C GLY A 212 24.15 -8.85 -8.09
N VAL A 213 24.67 -7.79 -7.46
CA VAL A 213 24.10 -6.44 -7.50
C VAL A 213 24.01 -5.88 -8.92
N LYS A 214 25.04 -6.12 -9.75
CA LYS A 214 25.09 -5.62 -11.14
C LYS A 214 23.98 -6.23 -12.00
N GLU A 215 23.69 -7.51 -11.83
CA GLU A 215 22.62 -8.22 -12.54
C GLU A 215 21.23 -7.74 -12.07
N THR A 216 21.07 -7.51 -10.77
CA THR A 216 19.85 -6.93 -10.18
C THR A 216 19.57 -5.53 -10.73
N VAL A 217 20.58 -4.65 -10.81
CA VAL A 217 20.42 -3.30 -11.38
C VAL A 217 20.11 -3.35 -12.88
N LYS A 218 20.76 -4.24 -13.64
CA LYS A 218 20.43 -4.45 -15.06
C LYS A 218 18.99 -4.92 -15.24
N ARG A 219 18.53 -5.82 -14.38
CA ARG A 219 17.15 -6.32 -14.40
C ARG A 219 16.15 -5.23 -14.07
N LEU A 220 16.42 -4.33 -13.12
CA LEU A 220 15.61 -3.16 -12.87
C LEU A 220 15.38 -2.30 -14.11
N GLY A 221 16.44 -2.06 -14.90
CA GLY A 221 16.31 -1.37 -16.17
C GLY A 221 15.37 -2.11 -17.14
N THR A 222 15.44 -3.45 -17.17
CA THR A 222 14.52 -4.28 -17.96
C THR A 222 13.07 -4.15 -17.48
N VAL A 223 12.84 -4.21 -16.17
CA VAL A 223 11.48 -4.07 -15.60
C VAL A 223 10.89 -2.69 -15.83
N CYS A 224 11.68 -1.63 -15.69
CA CYS A 224 11.23 -0.28 -16.08
C CYS A 224 10.84 -0.22 -17.56
N GLY A 225 11.57 -0.91 -18.42
CA GLY A 225 11.24 -1.08 -19.85
C GLY A 225 9.95 -1.88 -20.04
N GLU A 226 9.79 -3.01 -19.35
CA GLU A 226 8.57 -3.83 -19.37
C GLU A 226 7.34 -3.02 -18.93
N ILE A 227 7.44 -2.29 -17.81
CA ILE A 227 6.37 -1.43 -17.31
C ILE A 227 6.02 -0.33 -18.31
N ARG A 228 7.04 0.32 -18.93
CA ARG A 228 6.82 1.36 -19.94
C ARG A 228 6.10 0.81 -21.17
N ASN A 229 6.37 -0.42 -21.57
CA ASN A 229 5.76 -1.07 -22.71
C ASN A 229 4.37 -1.63 -22.38
N ASP A 230 4.11 -2.01 -21.14
CA ASP A 230 2.77 -2.38 -20.69
C ASP A 230 1.96 -1.12 -20.36
N LYS A 231 1.21 -0.65 -21.37
CA LYS A 231 0.37 0.54 -21.24
C LYS A 231 -0.62 0.48 -20.08
N LYS A 232 -1.06 -0.72 -19.69
CA LYS A 232 -2.05 -0.89 -18.60
C LYS A 232 -1.41 -0.57 -17.25
N VAL A 233 -0.23 -1.14 -16.99
CA VAL A 233 0.52 -0.91 -15.74
C VAL A 233 1.09 0.50 -15.70
N PHE A 234 1.68 0.97 -16.80
CA PHE A 234 2.27 2.31 -16.87
C PHE A 234 1.24 3.42 -16.62
N LEU A 235 0.11 3.40 -17.33
CA LEU A 235 -0.96 4.39 -17.15
C LEU A 235 -1.55 4.33 -15.75
N PHE A 236 -1.66 3.13 -15.16
CA PHE A 236 -2.11 3.01 -13.78
C PHE A 236 -1.13 3.67 -12.81
N LEU A 237 0.16 3.41 -12.92
CA LEU A 237 1.16 4.02 -12.04
C LEU A 237 1.20 5.54 -12.16
N VAL A 238 1.08 6.08 -13.38
CA VAL A 238 1.01 7.54 -13.59
C VAL A 238 -0.28 8.12 -12.99
N ALA A 239 -1.43 7.48 -13.19
CA ALA A 239 -2.68 7.92 -12.58
C ALA A 239 -2.60 7.84 -11.05
N PHE A 240 -2.06 6.73 -10.53
CA PHE A 240 -1.84 6.49 -9.10
C PHE A 240 -0.98 7.58 -8.48
N PHE A 241 0.12 7.94 -9.13
CA PHE A 241 0.98 9.03 -8.69
C PHE A 241 0.20 10.32 -8.44
N PHE A 242 -0.62 10.75 -9.38
CA PHE A 242 -1.37 12.00 -9.24
C PHE A 242 -2.49 11.92 -8.19
N TYR A 243 -3.32 10.89 -8.20
CA TYR A 243 -4.45 10.87 -7.28
C TYR A 243 -4.06 10.50 -5.85
N ILE A 244 -3.05 9.61 -5.67
CA ILE A 244 -2.60 9.22 -4.32
C ILE A 244 -1.80 10.34 -3.65
N ASP A 245 -1.08 11.15 -4.45
CA ASP A 245 -0.45 12.37 -3.98
C ASP A 245 -1.46 13.34 -3.36
N GLY A 246 -2.55 13.59 -4.07
CA GLY A 246 -3.65 14.39 -3.52
C GLY A 246 -4.21 13.82 -2.23
N VAL A 247 -4.41 12.50 -2.15
CA VAL A 247 -4.90 11.81 -0.95
C VAL A 247 -3.94 11.98 0.22
N TYR A 248 -2.65 11.65 0.04
CA TYR A 248 -1.66 11.75 1.10
C TYR A 248 -1.45 13.19 1.54
N THR A 249 -1.42 14.13 0.60
CA THR A 249 -1.28 15.57 0.91
C THR A 249 -2.47 16.08 1.74
N ILE A 250 -3.71 15.68 1.43
CA ILE A 250 -4.87 16.01 2.26
C ILE A 250 -4.71 15.44 3.67
N ILE A 251 -4.29 14.17 3.81
CA ILE A 251 -4.13 13.52 5.12
C ILE A 251 -3.04 14.19 5.94
N GLU A 252 -1.89 14.50 5.33
CA GLU A 252 -0.73 15.08 6.02
C GLU A 252 -0.90 16.56 6.34
N MET A 253 -1.56 17.32 5.46
CA MET A 253 -1.70 18.76 5.58
C MET A 253 -3.02 19.24 6.22
N ALA A 254 -3.99 18.34 6.45
CA ALA A 254 -5.31 18.70 6.99
C ALA A 254 -5.22 19.48 8.30
N THR A 255 -4.36 19.05 9.22
CA THR A 255 -4.17 19.73 10.53
C THR A 255 -3.51 21.10 10.37
N SER A 256 -2.50 21.21 9.51
CA SER A 256 -1.84 22.49 9.24
C SER A 256 -2.82 23.49 8.61
N TYR A 257 -3.55 23.04 7.57
CA TYR A 257 -4.56 23.85 6.93
C TYR A 257 -5.71 24.24 7.88
N GLY A 258 -6.15 23.29 8.74
CA GLY A 258 -7.15 23.58 9.76
C GLY A 258 -6.70 24.63 10.78
N LYS A 259 -5.41 24.66 11.14
CA LYS A 259 -4.84 25.73 11.97
C LYS A 259 -4.83 27.09 11.27
N ASP A 260 -4.46 27.12 9.99
CA ASP A 260 -4.45 28.35 9.18
C ASP A 260 -5.85 29.01 9.10
N VAL A 261 -6.91 28.20 9.17
CA VAL A 261 -8.30 28.69 9.20
C VAL A 261 -8.88 28.86 10.60
N GLY A 262 -8.06 28.76 11.65
CA GLY A 262 -8.39 29.11 13.03
C GLY A 262 -9.09 28.01 13.84
N ILE A 263 -8.97 26.73 13.45
CA ILE A 263 -9.55 25.58 14.18
C ILE A 263 -8.63 25.19 15.34
N SER A 264 -9.22 24.92 16.51
CA SER A 264 -8.46 24.55 17.73
C SER A 264 -7.78 23.19 17.58
N ASP A 265 -6.61 23.03 18.21
CA ASP A 265 -5.83 21.79 18.20
C ASP A 265 -6.64 20.57 18.67
N THR A 266 -7.45 20.75 19.71
CA THR A 266 -8.32 19.68 20.22
C THR A 266 -9.33 19.20 19.17
N SER A 267 -9.98 20.14 18.45
CA SER A 267 -10.91 19.77 17.36
C SER A 267 -10.19 19.06 16.21
N LEU A 268 -8.96 19.47 15.87
CA LEU A 268 -8.16 18.83 14.84
C LEU A 268 -7.81 17.39 15.22
N LEU A 269 -7.32 17.17 16.45
CA LEU A 269 -6.97 15.83 16.94
C LEU A 269 -8.16 14.89 17.02
N LEU A 270 -9.30 15.37 17.52
CA LEU A 270 -10.53 14.59 17.59
C LEU A 270 -11.07 14.26 16.19
N ALA A 271 -10.96 15.18 15.24
CA ALA A 271 -11.38 14.93 13.86
C ALA A 271 -10.48 13.88 13.18
N LEU A 272 -9.16 13.86 13.45
CA LEU A 272 -8.28 12.78 12.98
C LEU A 272 -8.68 11.42 13.57
N LEU A 273 -9.03 11.37 14.85
CA LEU A 273 -9.52 10.14 15.46
C LEU A 273 -10.84 9.69 14.82
N LEU A 274 -11.75 10.63 14.53
CA LEU A 274 -13.00 10.35 13.82
C LEU A 274 -12.72 9.74 12.43
N THR A 275 -11.75 10.25 11.68
CA THR A 275 -11.40 9.67 10.37
C THR A 275 -11.03 8.20 10.49
N GLN A 276 -10.26 7.78 11.50
CA GLN A 276 -9.88 6.37 11.72
C GLN A 276 -11.10 5.50 12.04
N ILE A 277 -12.00 6.00 12.91
CA ILE A 277 -13.22 5.28 13.30
C ILE A 277 -14.16 5.10 12.11
N VAL A 278 -14.33 6.13 11.27
CA VAL A 278 -15.16 6.08 10.06
C VAL A 278 -14.51 5.22 8.97
N ALA A 279 -13.19 5.29 8.81
CA ALA A 279 -12.47 4.53 7.79
C ALA A 279 -12.62 3.00 7.99
N PHE A 280 -12.71 2.53 9.22
CA PHE A 280 -12.86 1.10 9.52
C PHE A 280 -14.10 0.46 8.86
N PRO A 281 -15.33 0.86 9.14
CA PRO A 281 -16.51 0.25 8.53
C PRO A 281 -16.59 0.54 7.03
N CYS A 282 -16.18 1.74 6.59
CA CYS A 282 -16.25 2.14 5.20
C CYS A 282 -15.30 1.30 4.31
N ALA A 283 -14.08 1.03 4.74
CA ALA A 283 -13.17 0.16 4.00
C ALA A 283 -13.76 -1.25 3.81
N ILE A 284 -14.41 -1.82 4.83
CA ILE A 284 -15.10 -3.12 4.73
C ILE A 284 -16.27 -3.04 3.73
N VAL A 285 -17.03 -1.95 3.74
CA VAL A 285 -18.15 -1.75 2.79
C VAL A 285 -17.63 -1.70 1.36
N PHE A 286 -16.57 -0.92 1.09
CA PHE A 286 -15.97 -0.83 -0.24
C PHE A 286 -15.38 -2.15 -0.72
N GLY A 287 -14.74 -2.94 0.16
CA GLY A 287 -14.29 -4.30 -0.18
C GLY A 287 -15.44 -5.22 -0.61
N LYS A 288 -16.62 -5.11 0.04
CA LYS A 288 -17.81 -5.85 -0.39
C LYS A 288 -18.44 -5.31 -1.68
N LEU A 289 -18.39 -3.99 -1.88
CA LEU A 289 -18.86 -3.37 -3.13
C LEU A 289 -18.01 -3.82 -4.31
N ALA A 290 -16.70 -4.00 -4.13
CA ALA A 290 -15.79 -4.49 -5.15
C ALA A 290 -16.05 -5.94 -5.61
N GLN A 291 -16.84 -6.70 -4.84
CA GLN A 291 -17.36 -8.02 -5.28
C GLN A 291 -18.55 -7.92 -6.24
N LYS A 292 -19.20 -6.75 -6.31
CA LYS A 292 -20.39 -6.52 -7.13
C LYS A 292 -20.14 -5.57 -8.30
N PHE A 293 -19.20 -4.65 -8.12
CA PHE A 293 -18.85 -3.62 -9.08
C PHE A 293 -17.38 -3.74 -9.44
N GLU A 294 -17.04 -3.37 -10.66
CA GLU A 294 -15.64 -3.33 -11.11
C GLU A 294 -14.79 -2.45 -10.19
N THR A 295 -13.66 -2.96 -9.73
CA THR A 295 -12.71 -2.25 -8.86
C THR A 295 -12.33 -0.89 -9.44
N ALA A 296 -12.13 -0.80 -10.77
CA ALA A 296 -11.80 0.44 -11.46
C ALA A 296 -12.89 1.50 -11.31
N ARG A 297 -14.18 1.13 -11.32
CA ARG A 297 -15.29 2.08 -11.12
C ARG A 297 -15.27 2.63 -9.70
N LEU A 298 -15.04 1.79 -8.71
CA LEU A 298 -14.97 2.21 -7.31
C LEU A 298 -13.77 3.13 -7.04
N ILE A 299 -12.61 2.86 -7.62
CA ILE A 299 -11.44 3.76 -7.56
C ILE A 299 -11.80 5.12 -8.17
N ALA A 300 -12.45 5.15 -9.36
CA ALA A 300 -12.86 6.40 -10.00
C ALA A 300 -13.85 7.21 -9.13
N VAL A 301 -14.79 6.54 -8.44
CA VAL A 301 -15.69 7.17 -7.47
C VAL A 301 -14.90 7.77 -6.30
N CYS A 302 -13.92 7.05 -5.75
CA CYS A 302 -13.07 7.56 -4.68
C CYS A 302 -12.25 8.78 -5.12
N ILE A 303 -11.66 8.77 -6.31
CA ILE A 303 -10.91 9.93 -6.86
C ILE A 303 -11.85 11.15 -6.99
N GLY A 304 -13.06 10.93 -7.54
CA GLY A 304 -14.06 11.99 -7.66
C GLY A 304 -14.51 12.56 -6.30
N ALA A 305 -14.68 11.68 -5.29
CA ALA A 305 -15.01 12.08 -3.94
C ALA A 305 -13.89 12.92 -3.29
N TYR A 306 -12.63 12.52 -3.44
CA TYR A 306 -11.50 13.31 -2.95
C TYR A 306 -11.34 14.64 -3.67
N PHE A 307 -11.63 14.71 -4.97
CA PHE A 307 -11.73 15.98 -5.68
C PHE A 307 -12.78 16.91 -5.05
N LEU A 308 -13.97 16.38 -4.73
CA LEU A 308 -15.02 17.15 -4.04
C LEU A 308 -14.60 17.57 -2.63
N VAL A 309 -13.87 16.72 -1.89
CA VAL A 309 -13.30 17.08 -0.59
C VAL A 309 -12.30 18.23 -0.73
N ALA A 310 -11.40 18.20 -1.72
CA ALA A 310 -10.47 19.30 -2.00
C ALA A 310 -11.21 20.59 -2.36
N VAL A 311 -12.21 20.52 -3.21
CA VAL A 311 -13.06 21.68 -3.56
C VAL A 311 -13.79 22.22 -2.31
N TYR A 312 -14.39 21.35 -1.49
CA TYR A 312 -15.05 21.73 -0.23
C TYR A 312 -14.10 22.44 0.74
N ALA A 313 -12.83 22.04 0.80
CA ALA A 313 -11.83 22.66 1.65
C ALA A 313 -11.59 24.15 1.35
N LEU A 314 -11.88 24.65 0.14
CA LEU A 314 -11.80 26.08 -0.21
C LEU A 314 -12.77 26.98 0.59
N TRP A 315 -13.89 26.41 1.06
CA TRP A 315 -14.89 27.08 1.88
C TRP A 315 -14.80 26.75 3.38
N LEU A 316 -13.66 26.20 3.80
CA LEU A 316 -13.43 25.85 5.20
C LEU A 316 -13.18 27.13 6.02
N ASP A 317 -14.10 27.48 6.91
CA ASP A 317 -14.06 28.66 7.76
C ASP A 317 -14.54 28.41 9.21
N ALA A 318 -15.00 27.17 9.51
CA ALA A 318 -15.56 26.80 10.78
C ALA A 318 -15.22 25.34 11.18
N ALA A 319 -15.10 25.09 12.47
CA ALA A 319 -14.77 23.78 13.01
C ALA A 319 -15.74 22.67 12.54
N TRP A 320 -17.05 22.93 12.51
CA TRP A 320 -18.02 21.92 12.08
C TRP A 320 -17.84 21.51 10.61
N LYS A 321 -17.42 22.43 9.73
CA LYS A 321 -17.10 22.12 8.32
C LYS A 321 -15.87 21.20 8.22
N PHE A 322 -14.88 21.38 9.12
CA PHE A 322 -13.73 20.51 9.21
C PHE A 322 -14.13 19.08 9.64
N TRP A 323 -15.05 18.95 10.61
CA TRP A 323 -15.57 17.66 11.01
C TRP A 323 -16.31 16.92 9.88
N VAL A 324 -17.09 17.66 9.08
CA VAL A 324 -17.73 17.12 7.88
C VAL A 324 -16.68 16.64 6.88
N MET A 325 -15.69 17.47 6.59
CA MET A 325 -14.57 17.12 5.70
C MET A 325 -13.83 15.87 6.20
N ALA A 326 -13.46 15.82 7.48
CA ALA A 326 -12.80 14.70 8.12
C ALA A 326 -13.61 13.40 8.00
N THR A 327 -14.93 13.48 8.14
CA THR A 327 -15.83 12.34 7.94
C THR A 327 -15.77 11.83 6.50
N PHE A 328 -15.85 12.71 5.49
CA PHE A 328 -15.75 12.31 4.08
C PHE A 328 -14.37 11.73 3.74
N VAL A 329 -13.30 12.31 4.25
CA VAL A 329 -11.94 11.73 4.14
C VAL A 329 -11.95 10.31 4.70
N GLY A 330 -12.47 10.09 5.91
CA GLY A 330 -12.57 8.77 6.53
C GLY A 330 -13.34 7.76 5.68
N VAL A 331 -14.46 8.18 5.05
CA VAL A 331 -15.27 7.29 4.19
C VAL A 331 -14.44 6.70 3.04
N PHE A 332 -13.59 7.50 2.39
CA PHE A 332 -12.90 7.10 1.16
C PHE A 332 -11.43 6.74 1.36
N GLN A 333 -10.80 7.12 2.48
CA GLN A 333 -9.37 6.92 2.74
C GLN A 333 -8.95 5.44 2.66
N GLY A 334 -9.62 4.58 3.39
CA GLY A 334 -9.33 3.14 3.37
C GLY A 334 -9.66 2.50 2.03
N ALA A 335 -10.75 2.94 1.40
CA ALA A 335 -11.21 2.42 0.12
C ALA A 335 -10.20 2.69 -1.00
N ILE A 336 -9.79 3.95 -1.19
CA ILE A 336 -8.90 4.31 -2.32
C ILE A 336 -7.53 3.62 -2.21
N GLN A 337 -6.97 3.52 -0.99
CA GLN A 337 -5.68 2.86 -0.77
C GLN A 337 -5.80 1.34 -0.98
N ALA A 338 -6.81 0.71 -0.38
CA ALA A 338 -7.01 -0.74 -0.45
C ALA A 338 -7.32 -1.22 -1.86
N LEU A 339 -8.22 -0.52 -2.56
CA LEU A 339 -8.61 -0.87 -3.93
C LEU A 339 -7.49 -0.60 -4.94
N SER A 340 -6.68 0.45 -4.74
CA SER A 340 -5.50 0.71 -5.58
C SER A 340 -4.46 -0.41 -5.43
N ARG A 341 -4.19 -0.86 -4.21
CA ARG A 341 -3.29 -1.98 -3.92
C ARG A 341 -3.76 -3.28 -4.56
N SER A 342 -5.03 -3.64 -4.38
CA SER A 342 -5.59 -4.87 -4.95
C SER A 342 -5.71 -4.80 -6.48
N TYR A 343 -6.10 -3.65 -7.04
CA TYR A 343 -6.16 -3.45 -8.48
C TYR A 343 -4.78 -3.60 -9.12
N PHE A 344 -3.76 -2.98 -8.51
CA PHE A 344 -2.37 -3.13 -8.97
C PHE A 344 -1.93 -4.59 -8.94
N ALA A 345 -2.19 -5.31 -7.84
CA ALA A 345 -1.86 -6.72 -7.70
C ALA A 345 -2.49 -7.63 -8.78
N LYS A 346 -3.67 -7.26 -9.28
CA LYS A 346 -4.39 -8.00 -10.35
C LYS A 346 -3.82 -7.78 -11.75
N ILE A 347 -3.22 -6.60 -12.00
CA ILE A 347 -2.75 -6.24 -13.35
C ILE A 347 -1.27 -6.54 -13.60
N ILE A 348 -0.53 -6.95 -12.57
CA ILE A 348 0.90 -7.26 -12.65
C ILE A 348 1.15 -8.77 -12.73
N PRO A 349 2.31 -9.20 -13.27
CA PRO A 349 2.74 -10.60 -13.20
C PRO A 349 2.97 -11.04 -11.74
N LYS A 350 2.32 -12.11 -11.30
CA LYS A 350 2.36 -12.58 -9.91
C LYS A 350 3.77 -12.99 -9.47
N GLU A 351 4.55 -13.56 -10.38
CA GLU A 351 5.93 -14.00 -10.16
C GLU A 351 6.91 -12.84 -9.91
N LYS A 352 6.56 -11.63 -10.40
CA LYS A 352 7.34 -10.40 -10.25
C LYS A 352 6.71 -9.41 -9.26
N SER A 353 5.82 -9.88 -8.41
CA SER A 353 5.00 -9.00 -7.55
C SER A 353 5.83 -8.09 -6.65
N SER A 354 6.93 -8.57 -6.05
CA SER A 354 7.74 -7.74 -5.15
C SER A 354 8.51 -6.64 -5.90
N GLU A 355 8.97 -6.93 -7.11
CA GLU A 355 9.64 -5.98 -7.99
C GLU A 355 8.70 -4.84 -8.42
N TYR A 356 7.49 -5.20 -8.83
CA TYR A 356 6.45 -4.25 -9.22
C TYR A 356 5.93 -3.43 -8.02
N PHE A 357 5.71 -4.05 -6.86
CA PHE A 357 5.33 -3.34 -5.64
C PHE A 357 6.44 -2.42 -5.12
N GLY A 358 7.71 -2.76 -5.34
CA GLY A 358 8.83 -1.84 -5.09
C GLY A 358 8.72 -0.55 -5.91
N ILE A 359 8.33 -0.65 -7.18
CA ILE A 359 8.10 0.52 -8.06
C ILE A 359 6.81 1.26 -7.65
N PHE A 360 5.74 0.54 -7.35
CA PHE A 360 4.48 1.11 -6.85
C PHE A 360 4.70 1.97 -5.60
N ASP A 361 5.55 1.49 -4.67
CA ASP A 361 5.90 2.23 -3.45
C ASP A 361 6.67 3.53 -3.74
N ILE A 362 7.54 3.55 -4.77
CA ILE A 362 8.20 4.78 -5.24
C ILE A 362 7.17 5.79 -5.73
N PHE A 363 6.21 5.35 -6.55
CA PHE A 363 5.16 6.24 -7.05
C PHE A 363 4.30 6.78 -5.91
N GLY A 364 3.91 5.95 -4.93
CA GLY A 364 3.14 6.38 -3.77
C GLY A 364 3.88 7.36 -2.87
N LYS A 365 5.14 7.07 -2.51
CA LYS A 365 5.93 7.93 -1.61
C LYS A 365 6.52 9.16 -2.29
N GLY A 366 6.91 9.02 -3.57
CA GLY A 366 7.37 10.16 -4.38
C GLY A 366 6.25 11.17 -4.64
N ALA A 367 5.03 10.65 -4.77
CA ALA A 367 3.83 11.45 -4.86
C ALA A 367 3.65 12.32 -3.61
N SER A 368 3.59 11.75 -2.41
CA SER A 368 3.41 12.49 -1.14
C SER A 368 4.41 13.65 -0.98
N PHE A 369 5.66 13.47 -1.41
CA PHE A 369 6.65 14.54 -1.41
C PHE A 369 6.29 15.67 -2.39
N MET A 370 5.83 15.35 -3.61
CA MET A 370 5.55 16.35 -4.64
C MET A 370 4.34 17.23 -4.26
N GLY A 371 3.25 16.63 -3.79
CA GLY A 371 2.04 17.37 -3.44
C GLY A 371 2.25 18.34 -2.28
N THR A 372 2.93 17.88 -1.23
CA THR A 372 3.26 18.76 -0.09
C THR A 372 4.21 19.90 -0.50
N MET A 373 5.17 19.63 -1.38
CA MET A 373 6.07 20.66 -1.93
C MET A 373 5.30 21.68 -2.78
N LEU A 374 4.46 21.21 -3.71
CA LEU A 374 3.67 22.09 -4.57
C LEU A 374 2.65 22.91 -3.77
N MET A 375 2.05 22.33 -2.73
CA MET A 375 1.19 23.07 -1.79
C MET A 375 1.96 24.17 -1.09
N GLY A 376 3.16 23.87 -0.59
CA GLY A 376 4.03 24.85 0.09
C GLY A 376 4.43 26.00 -0.84
N ILE A 377 4.95 25.69 -2.03
CA ILE A 377 5.36 26.68 -3.03
C ILE A 377 4.19 27.57 -3.45
N SER A 378 3.04 26.97 -3.76
CA SER A 378 1.85 27.73 -4.18
C SER A 378 1.34 28.64 -3.03
N THR A 379 1.36 28.17 -1.81
CA THR A 379 1.01 28.96 -0.62
C THR A 379 1.95 30.17 -0.46
N GLN A 380 3.26 30.00 -0.67
CA GLN A 380 4.23 31.11 -0.60
C GLN A 380 4.05 32.12 -1.73
N ILE A 381 3.84 31.65 -2.97
CA ILE A 381 3.68 32.55 -4.14
C ILE A 381 2.41 33.38 -4.05
N PHE A 382 1.30 32.74 -3.68
CA PHE A 382 -0.02 33.38 -3.65
C PHE A 382 -0.43 33.93 -2.29
N HIS A 383 0.42 33.76 -1.26
CA HIS A 383 0.17 34.18 0.13
C HIS A 383 -1.16 33.69 0.71
N THR A 384 -1.62 32.50 0.26
CA THR A 384 -2.84 31.85 0.75
C THR A 384 -2.76 30.34 0.64
N SER A 385 -3.09 29.62 1.71
CA SER A 385 -3.16 28.14 1.73
C SER A 385 -4.22 27.59 0.77
N LYS A 386 -5.21 28.41 0.37
CA LYS A 386 -6.23 28.04 -0.66
C LYS A 386 -5.61 27.76 -2.03
N ALA A 387 -4.51 28.44 -2.38
CA ALA A 387 -3.80 28.18 -3.64
C ALA A 387 -3.24 26.73 -3.68
N GLY A 388 -2.70 26.27 -2.56
CA GLY A 388 -2.25 24.88 -2.42
C GLY A 388 -3.38 23.88 -2.61
N VAL A 389 -4.55 24.15 -2.04
CA VAL A 389 -5.74 23.30 -2.21
C VAL A 389 -6.19 23.21 -3.68
N ILE A 390 -6.10 24.30 -4.45
CA ILE A 390 -6.42 24.29 -5.89
C ILE A 390 -5.44 23.38 -6.66
N VAL A 391 -4.15 23.42 -6.31
CA VAL A 391 -3.16 22.53 -6.92
C VAL A 391 -3.50 21.06 -6.64
N ILE A 392 -3.84 20.72 -5.40
CA ILE A 392 -4.28 19.37 -5.03
C ILE A 392 -5.53 18.95 -5.81
N ALA A 393 -6.53 19.84 -5.94
CA ALA A 393 -7.71 19.56 -6.72
C ALA A 393 -7.38 19.27 -8.21
N SER A 394 -6.42 20.01 -8.79
CA SER A 394 -5.96 19.74 -10.16
C SER A 394 -5.30 18.38 -10.34
N MET A 395 -4.57 17.90 -9.33
CA MET A 395 -3.96 16.57 -9.33
C MET A 395 -5.01 15.44 -9.38
N PHE A 396 -6.12 15.59 -8.64
CA PHE A 396 -7.23 14.63 -8.75
C PHE A 396 -7.85 14.62 -10.14
N VAL A 397 -8.00 15.78 -10.79
CA VAL A 397 -8.51 15.84 -12.17
C VAL A 397 -7.58 15.13 -13.14
N ILE A 398 -6.28 15.41 -13.08
CA ILE A 398 -5.26 14.76 -13.92
C ILE A 398 -5.26 13.24 -13.67
N GLY A 399 -5.19 12.83 -12.40
CA GLY A 399 -5.24 11.43 -12.00
C GLY A 399 -6.51 10.72 -12.47
N PHE A 400 -7.67 11.36 -12.35
CA PHE A 400 -8.95 10.82 -12.83
C PHE A 400 -8.98 10.61 -14.33
N VAL A 401 -8.53 11.60 -15.11
CA VAL A 401 -8.51 11.52 -16.59
C VAL A 401 -7.60 10.38 -17.05
N ILE A 402 -6.37 10.31 -16.50
CA ILE A 402 -5.41 9.26 -16.86
C ILE A 402 -5.95 7.89 -16.44
N PHE A 403 -6.56 7.78 -15.26
CA PHE A 403 -7.16 6.53 -14.78
C PHE A 403 -8.34 6.07 -15.65
N LYS A 404 -9.17 7.00 -16.13
CA LYS A 404 -10.24 6.70 -17.09
C LYS A 404 -9.69 6.15 -18.41
N ILE A 405 -8.63 6.74 -18.95
CA ILE A 405 -7.96 6.26 -20.17
C ILE A 405 -7.41 4.84 -19.93
N GLN A 406 -6.77 4.61 -18.79
CA GLN A 406 -6.26 3.29 -18.41
C GLN A 406 -7.37 2.24 -18.34
N SER A 407 -8.46 2.52 -17.62
CA SER A 407 -9.61 1.62 -17.47
C SER A 407 -10.26 1.28 -18.81
N GLN A 408 -10.42 2.25 -19.73
CA GLN A 408 -10.92 2.01 -21.08
C GLN A 408 -9.97 1.14 -21.92
N THR A 409 -8.66 1.32 -21.75
CA THR A 409 -7.65 0.51 -22.44
C THR A 409 -7.73 -0.95 -22.00
N MET A 410 -7.95 -1.20 -20.70
CA MET A 410 -8.18 -2.54 -20.16
C MET A 410 -9.42 -3.20 -20.78
N GLN A 411 -10.57 -2.52 -20.73
CA GLN A 411 -11.83 -3.03 -21.25
C GLN A 411 -11.79 -3.34 -22.77
N ARG A 412 -11.09 -2.52 -23.54
CA ARG A 412 -10.87 -2.76 -24.98
C ARG A 412 -9.99 -3.99 -25.22
N GLY A 413 -8.94 -4.17 -24.40
CA GLY A 413 -8.07 -5.34 -24.45
C GLY A 413 -8.81 -6.63 -24.14
N GLU A 414 -9.63 -6.65 -23.11
CA GLU A 414 -10.46 -7.81 -22.73
C GLU A 414 -11.49 -8.17 -23.80
N LYS A 415 -12.20 -7.17 -24.35
CA LYS A 415 -13.15 -7.39 -25.45
C LYS A 415 -12.48 -7.99 -26.70
N ARG A 416 -11.26 -7.51 -27.02
CA ARG A 416 -10.50 -8.03 -28.15
C ARG A 416 -10.03 -9.47 -27.91
N SER A 417 -9.58 -9.80 -26.71
CA SER A 417 -9.19 -11.16 -26.33
C SER A 417 -10.37 -12.12 -26.40
N LEU A 418 -11.54 -11.73 -25.88
CA LEU A 418 -12.77 -12.52 -25.94
C LEU A 418 -13.27 -12.71 -27.40
N ALA A 419 -13.11 -11.71 -28.25
CA ALA A 419 -13.47 -11.84 -29.66
C ALA A 419 -12.54 -12.83 -30.39
N VAL A 420 -11.23 -12.78 -30.10
CA VAL A 420 -10.26 -13.74 -30.66
C VAL A 420 -10.52 -15.16 -30.17
N SER A 421 -10.80 -15.35 -28.87
CA SER A 421 -11.14 -16.67 -28.31
C SER A 421 -12.38 -17.26 -29.01
N ARG A 422 -13.45 -16.48 -29.17
CA ARG A 422 -14.66 -16.96 -29.88
C ARG A 422 -14.40 -17.36 -31.31
N THR A 423 -13.55 -16.63 -32.05
CA THR A 423 -13.21 -17.01 -33.43
C THR A 423 -12.36 -18.29 -33.47
N TRP A 424 -11.54 -18.58 -32.46
CA TRP A 424 -10.84 -19.86 -32.35
C TRP A 424 -11.77 -21.00 -32.00
N ASP A 425 -12.70 -20.82 -31.04
CA ASP A 425 -13.70 -21.81 -30.65
C ASP A 425 -14.64 -22.16 -31.85
N GLU A 426 -15.02 -21.13 -32.65
CA GLU A 426 -15.79 -21.31 -33.87
C GLU A 426 -15.00 -22.09 -34.94
N PHE A 427 -13.70 -21.77 -35.12
CA PHE A 427 -12.83 -22.46 -36.07
C PHE A 427 -12.56 -23.90 -35.65
N GLU A 428 -12.36 -24.21 -34.36
CA GLU A 428 -12.23 -25.59 -33.87
C GLU A 428 -13.51 -26.39 -34.08
N ALA A 429 -14.67 -25.78 -33.80
CA ALA A 429 -15.97 -26.45 -34.03
C ALA A 429 -16.26 -26.73 -35.54
N GLU A 430 -15.83 -25.83 -36.45
CA GLU A 430 -15.95 -26.07 -37.90
C GLU A 430 -15.00 -27.20 -38.35
N THR A 431 -13.77 -27.23 -37.81
CA THR A 431 -12.81 -28.31 -38.17
C THR A 431 -13.18 -29.67 -37.58
N GLU A 432 -13.78 -29.76 -36.40
CA GLU A 432 -14.31 -31.01 -35.85
C GLU A 432 -15.47 -31.55 -36.69
N ASN A 433 -16.39 -30.70 -37.18
CA ASN A 433 -17.48 -31.12 -38.06
C ASN A 433 -17.01 -31.59 -39.45
N ASP A 434 -15.91 -31.03 -39.97
CA ASP A 434 -15.33 -31.49 -41.25
C ASP A 434 -14.63 -32.86 -41.13
N TYR A 435 -14.18 -33.27 -39.95
CA TYR A 435 -13.58 -34.60 -39.74
C TYR A 435 -14.61 -35.70 -39.58
N ASP A 436 -15.81 -35.41 -39.10
CA ASP A 436 -16.91 -36.42 -38.95
C ASP A 436 -17.58 -36.73 -40.29
N ASP A 437 -17.42 -35.92 -41.33
CA ASP A 437 -18.04 -36.16 -42.65
C ASP A 437 -17.19 -37.03 -43.59
N TYR A 438 -15.96 -37.42 -43.18
CA TYR A 438 -15.14 -38.41 -43.88
C TYR A 438 -15.29 -39.79 -43.28
N ASP A 439 -16.50 -40.38 -43.41
CA ASP A 439 -16.72 -41.80 -43.19
C ASP A 439 -16.06 -42.59 -44.35
N TYR A 440 -14.78 -42.97 -44.18
CA TYR A 440 -14.12 -43.90 -45.05
C TYR A 440 -14.70 -45.27 -44.81
N GLY A 441 -15.68 -45.66 -45.66
CA GLY A 441 -16.12 -47.04 -45.84
C GLY A 441 -14.93 -47.88 -46.32
N TYR A 442 -14.19 -48.46 -45.40
CA TYR A 442 -13.31 -49.58 -45.67
C TYR A 442 -14.07 -50.86 -45.38
N GLU A 443 -14.58 -51.50 -46.46
CA GLU A 443 -14.89 -52.93 -46.45
C GLU A 443 -13.62 -53.71 -46.11
N ASN A 444 -13.64 -54.38 -44.96
CA ASN A 444 -12.61 -55.32 -44.54
C ASN A 444 -12.79 -56.64 -45.28
N ASP A 445 -11.97 -56.86 -46.32
CA ASP A 445 -11.67 -58.18 -46.83
C ASP A 445 -10.15 -58.37 -46.80
N TYR A 446 -9.62 -58.81 -45.67
CA TYR A 446 -8.37 -59.56 -45.60
C TYR A 446 -8.42 -60.57 -44.46
N GLU A 447 -8.50 -61.87 -44.85
CA GLU A 447 -8.21 -63.01 -44.01
C GLU A 447 -6.82 -62.94 -43.47
N ILE A 448 -6.69 -62.95 -42.12
CA ILE A 448 -5.41 -63.00 -41.41
C ILE A 448 -5.06 -64.49 -41.27
N GLY A 449 -4.07 -64.92 -42.07
CA GLY A 449 -3.37 -66.18 -41.86
C GLY A 449 -2.42 -66.08 -40.64
N ASP A 450 -2.48 -67.11 -39.83
CA ASP A 450 -1.64 -67.34 -38.69
C ASP A 450 -0.16 -67.21 -39.04
N MET A 451 0.56 -66.30 -38.31
CA MET A 451 2.01 -66.35 -38.21
C MET A 451 2.43 -66.22 -36.74
N ASP A 452 2.86 -67.33 -36.19
CA ASP A 452 3.65 -67.48 -34.99
C ASP A 452 4.91 -66.56 -35.06
N PHE A 453 5.13 -65.74 -34.05
CA PHE A 453 6.46 -65.21 -33.74
C PHE A 453 6.80 -65.46 -32.30
N ALA A 454 7.83 -66.35 -32.17
CA ALA A 454 8.50 -66.72 -30.96
C ALA A 454 9.19 -65.57 -30.27
N GLU A 455 9.25 -65.66 -28.96
CA GLU A 455 10.10 -64.93 -28.04
C GLU A 455 11.59 -64.86 -28.51
N GLU A 456 12.20 -63.67 -28.44
CA GLU A 456 13.63 -63.59 -28.07
C GLU A 456 13.87 -62.33 -27.24
N ARG A 457 14.40 -62.58 -26.04
CA ARG A 457 14.99 -61.63 -25.12
C ARG A 457 16.30 -61.09 -25.71
N PHE A 458 16.51 -59.74 -25.51
CA PHE A 458 17.75 -59.23 -24.97
C PHE A 458 17.52 -57.82 -24.41
#